data_bc312f3201a41075a3a8fb4bf7c9c76d
#
_entry.id   bc312f3201a41075a3a8fb4bf7c9c76d
#
_cell.length_a   1.000
_cell.length_b   1.000
_cell.length_c   1.000
_cell.angle_alpha   90.00
_cell.angle_beta   90.00
_cell.angle_gamma   90.00
#
_symmetry.space_group_name_H-M   'P 1'
#
loop_
_entity.id
_entity.type
_entity.pdbx_description
1 polymer ?
#
loop_
_entity_poly.entity_id
_entity_poly.type
_entity_poly.pdbx_seq_one_letter_code
_entity_poly.pdbx_strand_id
1 'polypeptide(L)'
;MAHLTVDIGGSPGINCRGFCEYCYFKNVRGVQPLGCRYCLPFKKGCDYCTRGVKEEYSGFKDLKEIADETLANLQTKRGDIERITISGGGDPSCYPRFTELIELLGSMEAPLHIGYTSGKGWDDPAIADLLIDNSLSEISFTVFASDPALRKRYMHDPTPEASLKIVKRLCEAVDVYAAAVILPGINDGKVLEQTCEWLDACGAKGLILMRFANTTEQGLILGNGPIIKNQQVQTVESFRDLIADLSVKFDMKISGTPLWDPDIGSPFAIISEPQLIQKLPRVNRRATVISGSVAAPYIEKILSACGSEVPVVSVSK
;
A
#
# COMPACT_ATOMS: atom_id res chain seq x y z
N MET A 1 21.39 5.33 12.54
CA MET A 1 20.72 6.07 11.46
C MET A 1 19.22 5.93 11.68
N ALA A 2 18.45 6.99 11.53
CA ALA A 2 17.03 7.02 11.87
C ALA A 2 16.17 7.25 10.62
N HIS A 3 15.09 6.47 10.48
CA HIS A 3 14.05 6.73 9.48
C HIS A 3 12.94 7.58 10.11
N LEU A 4 12.52 8.61 9.40
CA LEU A 4 11.38 9.44 9.79
C LEU A 4 10.20 9.11 8.87
N THR A 5 9.07 8.76 9.47
CA THR A 5 7.81 8.62 8.73
C THR A 5 6.95 9.83 8.97
N VAL A 6 6.51 10.46 7.90
CA VAL A 6 5.58 11.58 7.87
C VAL A 6 4.23 11.05 7.43
N ASP A 7 3.27 11.00 8.35
CA ASP A 7 1.91 10.56 8.07
C ASP A 7 1.04 11.77 7.72
N ILE A 8 0.63 11.82 6.45
CA ILE A 8 -0.23 12.89 5.92
C ILE A 8 -1.73 12.63 6.13
N GLY A 9 -2.09 11.51 6.77
CA GLY A 9 -3.48 11.10 6.90
C GLY A 9 -4.12 10.71 5.57
N GLY A 10 -5.40 11.02 5.44
CA GLY A 10 -6.17 10.75 4.23
C GLY A 10 -7.07 9.52 4.33
N SER A 11 -8.12 9.53 3.55
CA SER A 11 -9.11 8.44 3.48
C SER A 11 -9.06 7.77 2.12
N PRO A 12 -8.90 6.44 2.06
CA PRO A 12 -8.93 5.71 0.80
C PRO A 12 -10.17 6.04 -0.03
N GLY A 13 -9.98 6.23 -1.32
CA GLY A 13 -11.04 6.62 -2.26
C GLY A 13 -11.41 8.09 -2.21
N ILE A 14 -11.66 8.66 -1.03
CA ILE A 14 -11.99 10.09 -0.89
C ILE A 14 -10.76 10.94 -1.24
N ASN A 15 -9.64 10.64 -0.61
CA ASN A 15 -8.37 11.33 -0.80
C ASN A 15 -7.46 10.62 -1.83
N CYS A 16 -8.07 9.93 -2.81
CA CYS A 16 -7.40 9.28 -3.95
C CYS A 16 -8.04 9.64 -5.30
N ARG A 17 -8.82 10.73 -5.37
CA ARG A 17 -9.65 11.05 -6.57
C ARG A 17 -10.52 9.86 -7.01
N GLY A 18 -11.16 9.19 -6.04
CA GLY A 18 -11.99 8.01 -6.27
C GLY A 18 -11.23 6.68 -6.10
N PHE A 19 -12.00 5.62 -5.86
CA PHE A 19 -11.46 4.27 -5.76
C PHE A 19 -11.03 3.74 -7.12
N CYS A 20 -9.88 3.08 -7.19
CA CYS A 20 -9.58 2.20 -8.31
C CYS A 20 -10.60 1.06 -8.37
N GLU A 21 -10.87 0.50 -9.56
CA GLU A 21 -11.86 -0.58 -9.70
C GLU A 21 -11.50 -1.80 -8.85
N TYR A 22 -10.22 -2.08 -8.70
CA TYR A 22 -9.68 -3.20 -7.93
C TYR A 22 -9.38 -2.87 -6.46
N CYS A 23 -9.75 -1.68 -5.98
CA CYS A 23 -9.40 -1.26 -4.63
C CYS A 23 -10.17 -2.04 -3.57
N TYR A 24 -9.46 -2.78 -2.75
CA TYR A 24 -10.07 -3.58 -1.69
C TYR A 24 -10.79 -2.75 -0.62
N PHE A 25 -10.41 -1.48 -0.47
CA PHE A 25 -11.10 -0.55 0.43
C PHE A 25 -12.55 -0.25 0.03
N LYS A 26 -12.96 -0.55 -1.20
CA LYS A 26 -14.38 -0.48 -1.59
C LYS A 26 -15.27 -1.33 -0.68
N ASN A 27 -14.78 -2.52 -0.29
CA ASN A 27 -15.54 -3.45 0.55
C ASN A 27 -15.35 -3.21 2.06
N VAL A 28 -14.34 -2.42 2.43
CA VAL A 28 -14.08 -2.04 3.82
C VAL A 28 -14.86 -0.79 4.21
N ARG A 29 -15.12 0.09 3.25
CA ARG A 29 -15.81 1.36 3.48
C ARG A 29 -17.27 1.16 3.91
N GLY A 30 -17.65 1.80 4.99
CA GLY A 30 -19.02 1.72 5.54
C GLY A 30 -19.27 0.53 6.47
N VAL A 31 -18.27 -0.31 6.66
CA VAL A 31 -18.30 -1.38 7.65
C VAL A 31 -17.92 -0.81 9.00
N GLN A 32 -18.90 -0.76 9.89
CA GLN A 32 -18.70 -0.31 11.27
C GLN A 32 -19.18 -1.41 12.23
N PRO A 33 -18.31 -1.93 13.05
CA PRO A 33 -16.84 -1.86 13.09
C PRO A 33 -16.23 -2.75 12.00
N LEU A 34 -15.00 -2.44 11.59
CA LEU A 34 -14.23 -3.27 10.66
C LEU A 34 -13.85 -4.59 11.35
N GLY A 35 -14.81 -5.51 11.42
CA GLY A 35 -14.52 -6.84 11.90
C GLY A 35 -13.66 -7.59 10.88
N CYS A 36 -12.48 -8.04 11.28
CA CYS A 36 -11.86 -9.15 10.58
C CYS A 36 -12.49 -10.46 11.04
N ARG A 37 -12.23 -11.55 10.31
CA ARG A 37 -12.73 -12.89 10.64
C ARG A 37 -12.49 -13.28 12.10
N TYR A 38 -11.39 -12.82 12.69
CA TYR A 38 -11.05 -13.08 14.10
C TYR A 38 -11.92 -12.31 15.09
N CYS A 39 -12.50 -11.20 14.66
CA CYS A 39 -13.39 -10.39 15.49
C CYS A 39 -14.86 -10.75 15.34
N LEU A 40 -15.21 -11.64 14.40
CA LEU A 40 -16.59 -12.10 14.15
C LEU A 40 -17.29 -12.63 15.38
N PRO A 41 -16.66 -13.48 16.20
CA PRO A 41 -17.32 -14.00 17.40
C PRO A 41 -17.80 -12.89 18.34
N PHE A 42 -17.21 -11.71 18.25
CA PHE A 42 -17.57 -10.56 19.08
C PHE A 42 -18.64 -9.65 18.48
N LYS A 43 -19.02 -9.86 17.21
CA LYS A 43 -20.07 -9.14 16.47
C LYS A 43 -19.95 -7.61 16.48
N LYS A 44 -18.86 -7.04 16.98
CA LYS A 44 -18.66 -5.59 17.16
C LYS A 44 -17.34 -5.08 16.60
N GLY A 45 -16.48 -5.92 16.02
CA GLY A 45 -15.10 -5.56 15.78
C GLY A 45 -14.34 -5.30 17.10
N CYS A 46 -13.07 -5.06 17.03
CA CYS A 46 -12.32 -4.64 18.20
C CYS A 46 -12.02 -3.14 18.14
N ASP A 47 -11.76 -2.53 19.30
CA ASP A 47 -11.47 -1.11 19.39
C ASP A 47 -10.26 -0.71 18.56
N TYR A 48 -9.33 -1.63 18.33
CA TYR A 48 -8.19 -1.44 17.45
C TYR A 48 -8.62 -1.07 16.03
N CYS A 49 -9.45 -1.90 15.39
CA CYS A 49 -9.93 -1.60 14.03
C CYS A 49 -10.79 -0.34 13.98
N THR A 50 -11.66 -0.14 14.99
CA THR A 50 -12.53 1.04 15.06
C THR A 50 -11.71 2.32 15.24
N ARG A 51 -10.67 2.26 16.05
CA ARG A 51 -9.78 3.39 16.32
C ARG A 51 -8.88 3.66 15.11
N GLY A 52 -8.24 2.63 14.55
CA GLY A 52 -7.40 2.74 13.38
C GLY A 52 -8.15 3.35 12.19
N VAL A 53 -9.41 2.92 11.95
CA VAL A 53 -10.23 3.52 10.89
C VAL A 53 -10.56 4.98 11.16
N LYS A 54 -10.86 5.35 12.40
CA LYS A 54 -11.14 6.75 12.73
C LYS A 54 -9.91 7.64 12.63
N GLU A 55 -8.76 7.14 13.05
CA GLU A 55 -7.50 7.87 13.05
C GLU A 55 -6.87 7.92 11.65
N GLU A 56 -6.82 6.79 10.93
CA GLU A 56 -6.21 6.72 9.59
C GLU A 56 -7.08 7.29 8.48
N TYR A 57 -8.41 7.35 8.66
CA TYR A 57 -9.33 7.73 7.58
C TYR A 57 -10.14 8.98 7.89
N SER A 58 -9.61 9.87 8.70
CA SER A 58 -10.24 11.15 9.05
C SER A 58 -10.12 12.23 7.98
N GLY A 59 -9.38 11.97 6.90
CA GLY A 59 -9.01 12.92 5.87
C GLY A 59 -7.55 13.30 5.94
N PHE A 60 -7.09 14.15 5.04
CA PHE A 60 -5.73 14.67 5.11
C PHE A 60 -5.55 15.57 6.32
N LYS A 61 -4.40 15.47 6.96
CA LYS A 61 -3.96 16.38 8.02
C LYS A 61 -3.65 17.76 7.44
N ASP A 62 -3.79 18.79 8.25
CA ASP A 62 -3.31 20.12 7.88
C ASP A 62 -1.77 20.15 7.82
N LEU A 63 -1.21 20.97 6.93
CA LEU A 63 0.23 21.06 6.75
C LEU A 63 0.94 21.51 8.04
N LYS A 64 0.30 22.36 8.85
CA LYS A 64 0.85 22.79 10.14
C LYS A 64 0.92 21.63 11.12
N GLU A 65 -0.13 20.81 11.18
CA GLU A 65 -0.15 19.59 12.01
C GLU A 65 0.97 18.63 11.61
N ILE A 66 1.14 18.40 10.30
CA ILE A 66 2.22 17.56 9.77
C ILE A 66 3.59 18.14 10.15
N ALA A 67 3.78 19.45 10.02
CA ALA A 67 5.03 20.13 10.39
C ALA A 67 5.33 19.98 11.89
N ASP A 68 4.35 20.24 12.75
CA ASP A 68 4.50 20.14 14.20
C ASP A 68 4.82 18.70 14.64
N GLU A 69 4.12 17.70 14.10
CA GLU A 69 4.40 16.27 14.36
C GLU A 69 5.80 15.86 13.86
N THR A 70 6.18 16.32 12.69
CA THR A 70 7.49 16.03 12.09
C THR A 70 8.61 16.60 12.96
N LEU A 71 8.50 17.85 13.39
CA LEU A 71 9.46 18.50 14.27
C LEU A 71 9.54 17.80 15.65
N ALA A 72 8.41 17.43 16.23
CA ALA A 72 8.37 16.67 17.48
C ALA A 72 9.07 15.31 17.34
N ASN A 73 8.85 14.61 16.23
CA ASN A 73 9.50 13.34 15.94
C ASN A 73 11.01 13.50 15.73
N LEU A 74 11.46 14.57 15.07
CA LEU A 74 12.88 14.88 14.91
C LEU A 74 13.57 15.11 16.25
N GLN A 75 12.95 15.83 17.17
CA GLN A 75 13.52 16.09 18.51
C GLN A 75 13.72 14.82 19.34
N THR A 76 12.91 13.77 19.09
CA THR A 76 13.02 12.50 19.81
C THR A 76 14.05 11.55 19.22
N LYS A 77 14.44 11.75 17.97
CA LYS A 77 15.40 10.90 17.25
C LYS A 77 16.83 11.35 17.53
N ARG A 78 17.68 10.36 17.84
CA ARG A 78 19.12 10.60 18.02
C ARG A 78 19.87 10.20 16.75
N GLY A 79 20.67 11.10 16.22
CA GLY A 79 21.51 10.88 15.03
C GLY A 79 20.91 11.44 13.74
N ASP A 80 21.65 11.28 12.65
CA ASP A 80 21.27 11.79 11.35
C ASP A 80 20.05 11.06 10.79
N ILE A 81 19.19 11.79 10.11
CA ILE A 81 18.04 11.24 9.40
C ILE A 81 18.54 10.66 8.08
N GLU A 82 18.39 9.36 7.94
CA GLU A 82 18.78 8.62 6.74
C GLU A 82 17.75 8.77 5.61
N ARG A 83 16.46 8.84 5.98
CA ARG A 83 15.37 8.96 5.03
C ARG A 83 14.10 9.51 5.69
N ILE A 84 13.38 10.35 4.96
CA ILE A 84 12.04 10.82 5.31
C ILE A 84 11.05 10.13 4.40
N THR A 85 10.14 9.33 4.95
CA THR A 85 9.11 8.59 4.20
C THR A 85 7.76 9.27 4.34
N ILE A 86 7.18 9.71 3.24
CA ILE A 86 5.81 10.21 3.17
C ILE A 86 4.86 9.03 3.00
N SER A 87 3.88 8.94 3.87
CA SER A 87 2.83 7.90 3.83
C SER A 87 1.49 8.45 4.32
N GLY A 88 0.42 7.68 4.16
CA GLY A 88 -0.90 8.03 4.65
C GLY A 88 -1.97 7.05 4.18
N GLY A 89 -3.20 7.24 4.62
CA GLY A 89 -4.36 6.43 4.19
C GLY A 89 -4.92 6.84 2.83
N GLY A 90 -4.69 8.09 2.41
CA GLY A 90 -4.99 8.61 1.07
C GLY A 90 -3.80 8.49 0.12
N ASP A 91 -4.00 8.96 -1.10
CA ASP A 91 -2.91 9.03 -2.08
C ASP A 91 -2.10 10.32 -1.88
N PRO A 92 -0.80 10.25 -1.61
CA PRO A 92 0.03 11.44 -1.43
C PRO A 92 -0.08 12.45 -2.57
N SER A 93 -0.20 12.00 -3.82
CA SER A 93 -0.37 12.90 -4.97
C SER A 93 -1.63 13.76 -4.88
N CYS A 94 -2.61 13.34 -4.09
CA CYS A 94 -3.87 14.07 -3.91
C CYS A 94 -3.86 15.01 -2.70
N TYR A 95 -2.71 15.13 -2.00
CA TYR A 95 -2.62 16.06 -0.88
C TYR A 95 -2.79 17.51 -1.36
N PRO A 96 -3.71 18.30 -0.78
CA PRO A 96 -4.08 19.60 -1.34
C PRO A 96 -2.94 20.63 -1.40
N ARG A 97 -1.98 20.53 -0.47
CA ARG A 97 -0.80 21.40 -0.37
C ARG A 97 0.48 20.61 -0.65
N PHE A 98 0.46 19.77 -1.69
CA PHE A 98 1.55 18.84 -1.98
C PHE A 98 2.88 19.56 -2.23
N THR A 99 2.87 20.62 -3.03
CA THR A 99 4.09 21.42 -3.31
C THR A 99 4.73 21.95 -2.02
N GLU A 100 3.93 22.58 -1.17
CA GLU A 100 4.41 23.14 0.10
C GLU A 100 4.90 22.05 1.06
N LEU A 101 4.26 20.86 1.04
CA LEU A 101 4.71 19.73 1.83
C LEU A 101 6.09 19.25 1.35
N ILE A 102 6.29 19.13 0.05
CA ILE A 102 7.56 18.67 -0.53
C ILE A 102 8.68 19.69 -0.25
N GLU A 103 8.42 20.98 -0.42
CA GLU A 103 9.38 22.05 -0.10
C GLU A 103 9.74 22.05 1.40
N LEU A 104 8.75 21.89 2.28
CA LEU A 104 8.98 21.79 3.72
C LEU A 104 9.90 20.60 4.06
N LEU A 105 9.60 19.42 3.53
CA LEU A 105 10.37 18.22 3.84
C LEU A 105 11.75 18.23 3.16
N GLY A 106 11.85 18.77 1.95
CA GLY A 106 13.11 18.94 1.23
C GLY A 106 14.08 19.87 1.97
N SER A 107 13.57 20.89 2.68
CA SER A 107 14.39 21.79 3.50
C SER A 107 15.05 21.10 4.70
N MET A 108 14.69 19.87 5.02
CA MET A 108 15.28 19.10 6.11
C MET A 108 16.59 18.38 5.72
N GLU A 109 17.06 18.58 4.49
CA GLU A 109 18.34 18.07 3.97
C GLU A 109 18.51 16.53 4.10
N ALA A 110 17.40 15.79 4.07
CA ALA A 110 17.40 14.34 4.10
C ALA A 110 16.71 13.75 2.85
N PRO A 111 17.15 12.58 2.36
CA PRO A 111 16.52 11.96 1.21
C PRO A 111 15.03 11.70 1.43
N LEU A 112 14.19 12.17 0.51
CA LEU A 112 12.75 11.91 0.54
C LEU A 112 12.43 10.57 -0.11
N HIS A 113 11.44 9.91 0.44
CA HIS A 113 10.82 8.70 -0.09
C HIS A 113 9.31 8.85 -0.08
N ILE A 114 8.66 8.61 -1.20
CA ILE A 114 7.21 8.45 -1.26
C ILE A 114 6.91 6.97 -1.24
N GLY A 115 6.43 6.49 -0.09
CA GLY A 115 6.22 5.07 0.15
C GLY A 115 5.16 4.44 -0.75
N TYR A 116 4.22 5.25 -1.25
CA TYR A 116 3.17 4.82 -2.17
C TYR A 116 2.50 6.05 -2.80
N THR A 117 2.25 6.00 -4.10
CA THR A 117 1.35 6.94 -4.79
C THR A 117 0.82 6.32 -6.09
N SER A 118 -0.32 6.77 -6.56
CA SER A 118 -0.81 6.46 -7.90
C SER A 118 -0.55 7.58 -8.92
N GLY A 119 -0.15 8.76 -8.44
CA GLY A 119 0.04 9.94 -9.28
C GLY A 119 -1.24 10.62 -9.75
N LYS A 120 -2.42 10.11 -9.41
CA LYS A 120 -3.71 10.64 -9.90
C LYS A 120 -3.97 12.11 -9.53
N GLY A 121 -3.26 12.62 -8.52
CA GLY A 121 -3.35 14.02 -8.10
C GLY A 121 -2.44 14.96 -8.89
N TRP A 122 -1.53 14.44 -9.69
CA TRP A 122 -0.53 15.20 -10.41
C TRP A 122 -0.92 15.37 -11.88
N ASP A 123 -1.55 16.49 -12.18
CA ASP A 123 -2.05 16.80 -13.51
C ASP A 123 -0.97 17.42 -14.41
N ASP A 124 0.11 17.97 -13.80
CA ASP A 124 1.24 18.60 -14.48
C ASP A 124 2.51 17.73 -14.35
N PRO A 125 3.12 17.31 -15.47
CA PRO A 125 4.39 16.59 -15.46
C PRO A 125 5.55 17.34 -14.78
N ALA A 126 5.51 18.65 -14.67
CA ALA A 126 6.53 19.45 -13.99
C ALA A 126 6.68 19.11 -12.49
N ILE A 127 5.70 18.41 -11.91
CA ILE A 127 5.79 17.91 -10.54
C ILE A 127 7.00 16.97 -10.34
N ALA A 128 7.43 16.27 -11.39
CA ALA A 128 8.60 15.42 -11.31
C ALA A 128 9.89 16.22 -11.01
N ASP A 129 10.05 17.37 -11.64
CA ASP A 129 11.21 18.23 -11.39
C ASP A 129 11.15 18.83 -9.97
N LEU A 130 9.98 19.26 -9.51
CA LEU A 130 9.79 19.68 -8.11
C LEU A 130 10.25 18.59 -7.12
N LEU A 131 9.86 17.35 -7.35
CA LEU A 131 10.24 16.23 -6.49
C LEU A 131 11.75 15.98 -6.49
N ILE A 132 12.37 16.02 -7.68
CA ILE A 132 13.83 15.84 -7.86
C ILE A 132 14.59 16.97 -7.16
N ASP A 133 14.18 18.21 -7.35
CA ASP A 133 14.82 19.40 -6.78
C ASP A 133 14.72 19.44 -5.25
N ASN A 134 13.72 18.76 -4.68
CA ASN A 134 13.52 18.61 -3.24
C ASN A 134 14.00 17.27 -2.68
N SER A 135 15.05 16.69 -3.28
CA SER A 135 15.76 15.51 -2.75
C SER A 135 14.93 14.23 -2.70
N LEU A 136 13.93 14.04 -3.58
CA LEU A 136 13.31 12.74 -3.75
C LEU A 136 14.38 11.74 -4.20
N SER A 137 14.56 10.67 -3.45
CA SER A 137 15.53 9.60 -3.75
C SER A 137 14.86 8.32 -4.21
N GLU A 138 13.68 8.03 -3.70
CA GLU A 138 12.95 6.78 -3.96
C GLU A 138 11.45 7.03 -3.98
N ILE A 139 10.74 6.34 -4.87
CA ILE A 139 9.28 6.38 -4.94
C ILE A 139 8.69 5.03 -5.32
N SER A 140 7.62 4.63 -4.62
CA SER A 140 6.76 3.52 -5.02
C SER A 140 5.53 4.05 -5.78
N PHE A 141 5.46 3.77 -7.08
CA PHE A 141 4.43 4.34 -7.96
C PHE A 141 3.51 3.25 -8.55
N THR A 142 2.22 3.36 -8.31
CA THR A 142 1.25 2.43 -8.90
C THR A 142 1.03 2.75 -10.38
N VAL A 143 1.64 1.96 -11.25
CA VAL A 143 1.52 2.11 -12.70
C VAL A 143 0.26 1.43 -13.21
N PHE A 144 -0.08 0.24 -12.74
CA PHE A 144 -1.14 -0.66 -13.19
C PHE A 144 -0.92 -1.19 -14.61
N ALA A 145 -0.74 -0.32 -15.58
CA ALA A 145 -0.36 -0.61 -16.96
C ALA A 145 0.28 0.62 -17.60
N SER A 146 1.14 0.42 -18.58
CA SER A 146 1.70 1.50 -19.43
C SER A 146 0.68 2.05 -20.44
N ASP A 147 -0.46 1.40 -20.61
CA ASP A 147 -1.57 1.87 -21.44
C ASP A 147 -2.40 2.92 -20.68
N PRO A 148 -2.44 4.20 -21.16
CA PRO A 148 -3.22 5.25 -20.53
C PRO A 148 -4.73 4.95 -20.46
N ALA A 149 -5.28 4.23 -21.45
CA ALA A 149 -6.70 3.89 -21.45
C ALA A 149 -7.06 2.92 -20.32
N LEU A 150 -6.18 1.95 -20.01
CA LEU A 150 -6.36 1.05 -18.88
C LEU A 150 -6.22 1.77 -17.55
N ARG A 151 -5.25 2.68 -17.41
CA ARG A 151 -5.14 3.51 -16.21
C ARG A 151 -6.40 4.35 -15.99
N LYS A 152 -6.88 5.03 -17.04
CA LYS A 152 -8.11 5.83 -16.98
C LYS A 152 -9.30 5.00 -16.55
N ARG A 153 -9.46 3.82 -17.12
CA ARG A 153 -10.60 2.93 -16.87
C ARG A 153 -10.56 2.31 -15.46
N TYR A 154 -9.42 1.75 -15.06
CA TYR A 154 -9.35 0.91 -13.85
C TYR A 154 -8.83 1.65 -12.62
N MET A 155 -8.04 2.69 -12.79
CA MET A 155 -7.59 3.55 -11.70
C MET A 155 -8.42 4.81 -11.53
N HIS A 156 -9.27 5.14 -12.53
CA HIS A 156 -9.95 6.44 -12.61
C HIS A 156 -8.95 7.59 -12.61
N ASP A 157 -7.80 7.39 -13.27
CA ASP A 157 -6.79 8.41 -13.43
C ASP A 157 -7.31 9.48 -14.41
N PRO A 158 -7.45 10.75 -14.01
CA PRO A 158 -7.99 11.77 -14.89
C PRO A 158 -7.01 12.19 -16.00
N THR A 159 -5.71 12.06 -15.73
CA THR A 159 -4.60 12.49 -16.60
C THR A 159 -3.54 11.40 -16.75
N PRO A 160 -3.90 10.21 -17.29
CA PRO A 160 -3.01 9.06 -17.27
C PRO A 160 -1.72 9.27 -18.08
N GLU A 161 -1.76 10.07 -19.15
CA GLU A 161 -0.58 10.43 -19.93
C GLU A 161 0.40 11.29 -19.12
N ALA A 162 -0.12 12.22 -18.31
CA ALA A 162 0.71 13.02 -17.40
C ALA A 162 1.36 12.13 -16.34
N SER A 163 0.59 11.25 -15.71
CA SER A 163 1.10 10.28 -14.72
C SER A 163 2.23 9.42 -15.28
N LEU A 164 2.09 8.89 -16.50
CA LEU A 164 3.14 8.08 -17.12
C LEU A 164 4.38 8.91 -17.52
N LYS A 165 4.21 10.17 -17.97
CA LYS A 165 5.33 11.08 -18.20
C LYS A 165 6.10 11.39 -16.92
N ILE A 166 5.40 11.55 -15.79
CA ILE A 166 6.01 11.74 -14.48
C ILE A 166 6.86 10.54 -14.10
N VAL A 167 6.33 9.31 -14.23
CA VAL A 167 7.10 8.09 -13.98
C VAL A 167 8.36 8.05 -14.82
N LYS A 168 8.25 8.29 -16.13
CA LYS A 168 9.41 8.31 -17.04
C LYS A 168 10.45 9.34 -16.59
N ARG A 169 10.05 10.57 -16.28
CA ARG A 169 10.95 11.62 -15.84
C ARG A 169 11.63 11.30 -14.51
N LEU A 170 10.88 10.71 -13.56
CA LEU A 170 11.43 10.29 -12.27
C LEU A 170 12.47 9.17 -12.42
N CYS A 171 12.25 8.20 -13.32
CA CYS A 171 13.21 7.12 -13.57
C CYS A 171 14.58 7.62 -14.04
N GLU A 172 14.66 8.83 -14.61
CA GLU A 172 15.93 9.43 -15.05
C GLU A 172 16.79 9.95 -13.88
N ALA A 173 16.21 10.15 -12.71
CA ALA A 173 16.88 10.84 -11.61
C ALA A 173 16.76 10.16 -10.25
N VAL A 174 15.74 9.33 -10.02
CA VAL A 174 15.45 8.72 -8.72
C VAL A 174 15.15 7.22 -8.85
N ASP A 175 15.19 6.50 -7.74
CA ASP A 175 14.86 5.09 -7.71
C ASP A 175 13.33 4.90 -7.74
N VAL A 176 12.81 4.51 -8.90
CA VAL A 176 11.37 4.24 -9.09
C VAL A 176 11.09 2.75 -8.98
N TYR A 177 10.23 2.39 -8.02
CA TYR A 177 9.65 1.06 -7.91
C TYR A 177 8.18 1.13 -8.37
N ALA A 178 7.92 0.57 -9.53
CA ALA A 178 6.55 0.49 -10.04
C ALA A 178 5.74 -0.57 -9.28
N ALA A 179 4.44 -0.39 -9.19
CA ALA A 179 3.52 -1.36 -8.62
C ALA A 179 2.32 -1.60 -9.53
N ALA A 180 1.85 -2.84 -9.61
CA ALA A 180 0.66 -3.19 -10.36
C ALA A 180 -0.13 -4.31 -9.67
N VAL A 181 -1.44 -4.12 -9.51
CA VAL A 181 -2.37 -5.20 -9.16
C VAL A 181 -2.74 -5.93 -10.44
N ILE A 182 -2.55 -7.23 -10.48
CA ILE A 182 -2.79 -8.04 -11.68
C ILE A 182 -4.23 -8.53 -11.72
N LEU A 183 -4.95 -8.07 -12.72
CA LEU A 183 -6.32 -8.48 -13.04
C LEU A 183 -6.28 -9.42 -14.25
N PRO A 184 -6.50 -10.73 -14.07
CA PRO A 184 -6.49 -11.69 -15.18
C PRO A 184 -7.44 -11.27 -16.31
N GLY A 185 -6.92 -11.32 -17.55
CA GLY A 185 -7.64 -10.92 -18.77
C GLY A 185 -7.71 -9.40 -19.01
N ILE A 186 -7.04 -8.59 -18.18
CA ILE A 186 -7.07 -7.13 -18.29
C ILE A 186 -5.66 -6.53 -18.45
N ASN A 187 -4.83 -6.65 -17.41
CA ASN A 187 -3.47 -6.13 -17.42
C ASN A 187 -2.41 -7.23 -17.21
N ASP A 188 -2.76 -8.47 -17.49
CA ASP A 188 -1.85 -9.61 -17.57
C ASP A 188 -1.36 -9.90 -18.98
N GLY A 189 -0.65 -11.00 -19.18
CA GLY A 189 -0.15 -11.45 -20.49
C GLY A 189 0.60 -10.35 -21.25
N LYS A 190 0.22 -10.10 -22.51
CA LYS A 190 0.88 -9.13 -23.38
C LYS A 190 0.86 -7.70 -22.83
N VAL A 191 -0.21 -7.30 -22.13
CA VAL A 191 -0.29 -5.95 -21.53
C VAL A 191 0.74 -5.79 -20.43
N LEU A 192 0.91 -6.82 -19.61
CA LEU A 192 1.93 -6.82 -18.56
C LEU A 192 3.35 -6.82 -19.15
N GLU A 193 3.61 -7.63 -20.18
CA GLU A 193 4.90 -7.63 -20.89
C GLU A 193 5.22 -6.25 -21.45
N GLN A 194 4.30 -5.61 -22.13
CA GLN A 194 4.47 -4.24 -22.65
C GLN A 194 4.71 -3.22 -21.52
N THR A 195 4.08 -3.42 -20.36
CA THR A 195 4.31 -2.57 -19.19
C THR A 195 5.71 -2.78 -18.63
N CYS A 196 6.19 -4.03 -18.57
CA CYS A 196 7.56 -4.35 -18.18
C CYS A 196 8.59 -3.77 -19.14
N GLU A 197 8.39 -3.95 -20.46
CA GLU A 197 9.26 -3.38 -21.51
C GLU A 197 9.36 -1.85 -21.37
N TRP A 198 8.23 -1.19 -21.16
CA TRP A 198 8.19 0.26 -20.99
C TRP A 198 8.91 0.71 -19.70
N LEU A 199 8.71 0.02 -18.58
CA LEU A 199 9.36 0.33 -17.30
C LEU A 199 10.87 0.12 -17.37
N ASP A 200 11.30 -0.98 -17.99
CA ASP A 200 12.71 -1.30 -18.20
C ASP A 200 13.39 -0.25 -19.08
N ALA A 201 12.74 0.12 -20.19
CA ALA A 201 13.21 1.21 -21.07
C ALA A 201 13.23 2.59 -20.39
N CYS A 202 12.40 2.83 -19.38
CA CYS A 202 12.47 4.04 -18.56
C CYS A 202 13.59 4.00 -17.50
N GLY A 203 14.15 2.85 -17.20
CA GLY A 203 15.15 2.66 -16.15
C GLY A 203 14.57 2.47 -14.75
N ALA A 204 13.33 1.97 -14.64
CA ALA A 204 12.73 1.64 -13.35
C ALA A 204 13.57 0.60 -12.59
N LYS A 205 13.75 0.78 -11.28
CA LYS A 205 14.53 -0.15 -10.45
C LYS A 205 13.84 -1.47 -10.19
N GLY A 206 12.52 -1.48 -10.23
CA GLY A 206 11.76 -2.70 -10.05
C GLY A 206 10.27 -2.54 -10.27
N LEU A 207 9.62 -3.70 -10.35
CA LEU A 207 8.17 -3.83 -10.44
C LEU A 207 7.66 -4.76 -9.34
N ILE A 208 6.76 -4.25 -8.52
CA ILE A 208 6.09 -5.00 -7.47
C ILE A 208 4.72 -5.42 -7.98
N LEU A 209 4.54 -6.70 -8.24
CA LEU A 209 3.26 -7.25 -8.64
C LEU A 209 2.44 -7.64 -7.41
N MET A 210 1.16 -7.33 -7.44
CA MET A 210 0.21 -7.71 -6.40
C MET A 210 -0.87 -8.60 -7.01
N ARG A 211 -1.03 -9.79 -6.44
CA ARG A 211 -2.13 -10.68 -6.83
C ARG A 211 -3.46 -10.04 -6.44
N PHE A 212 -4.38 -9.93 -7.37
CA PHE A 212 -5.71 -9.43 -7.07
C PHE A 212 -6.48 -10.41 -6.18
N ALA A 213 -7.01 -9.93 -5.08
CA ALA A 213 -7.99 -10.63 -4.27
C ALA A 213 -9.37 -10.00 -4.53
N ASN A 214 -10.28 -10.75 -5.14
CA ASN A 214 -11.58 -10.21 -5.55
C ASN A 214 -12.56 -10.02 -4.37
N THR A 215 -12.13 -10.32 -3.18
CA THR A 215 -12.83 -9.99 -1.95
C THR A 215 -11.82 -9.74 -0.86
N THR A 216 -12.20 -9.00 0.14
CA THR A 216 -11.44 -8.91 1.39
C THR A 216 -11.93 -9.97 2.35
N GLU A 217 -11.12 -10.30 3.34
CA GLU A 217 -11.54 -11.16 4.42
C GLU A 217 -12.76 -10.58 5.14
N GLN A 218 -12.73 -9.28 5.41
CA GLN A 218 -13.89 -8.57 5.95
C GLN A 218 -15.10 -8.66 5.03
N GLY A 219 -14.89 -8.56 3.72
CA GLY A 219 -15.95 -8.70 2.72
C GLY A 219 -16.63 -10.06 2.76
N LEU A 220 -15.86 -11.15 2.86
CA LEU A 220 -16.41 -12.50 3.01
C LEU A 220 -17.24 -12.65 4.28
N ILE A 221 -16.71 -12.17 5.38
CA ILE A 221 -17.33 -12.25 6.71
C ILE A 221 -18.65 -11.50 6.77
N LEU A 222 -18.71 -10.34 6.13
CA LEU A 222 -19.85 -9.44 6.17
C LEU A 222 -20.87 -9.73 5.06
N GLY A 223 -20.59 -10.75 4.24
CA GLY A 223 -21.42 -11.08 3.09
C GLY A 223 -21.37 -10.05 1.96
N ASN A 224 -20.34 -9.19 1.95
CA ASN A 224 -20.11 -8.30 0.84
C ASN A 224 -19.74 -9.10 -0.41
N GLY A 225 -20.24 -8.67 -1.54
CA GLY A 225 -19.94 -9.30 -2.81
C GLY A 225 -18.49 -9.06 -3.27
N PRO A 226 -18.13 -9.59 -4.43
CA PRO A 226 -16.80 -9.37 -5.01
C PRO A 226 -16.56 -7.90 -5.31
N ILE A 227 -15.29 -7.47 -5.27
CA ILE A 227 -14.86 -6.11 -5.60
C ILE A 227 -15.19 -5.79 -7.06
N ILE A 228 -14.90 -6.74 -7.96
CA ILE A 228 -15.26 -6.67 -9.38
C ILE A 228 -16.08 -7.91 -9.73
N LYS A 229 -17.32 -7.70 -10.15
CA LYS A 229 -18.22 -8.80 -10.51
C LYS A 229 -17.65 -9.61 -11.69
N ASN A 230 -17.64 -10.93 -11.56
CA ASN A 230 -17.16 -11.89 -12.56
C ASN A 230 -15.65 -11.78 -12.90
N GLN A 231 -14.84 -11.02 -12.12
CA GLN A 231 -13.41 -10.98 -12.31
C GLN A 231 -12.76 -12.26 -11.78
N GLN A 232 -11.96 -12.89 -12.61
CA GLN A 232 -11.14 -14.04 -12.23
C GLN A 232 -10.00 -13.61 -11.31
N VAL A 233 -9.50 -14.54 -10.53
CA VAL A 233 -8.35 -14.38 -9.62
C VAL A 233 -7.33 -15.46 -9.99
N GLN A 234 -6.07 -15.08 -10.05
CA GLN A 234 -4.99 -16.07 -10.24
C GLN A 234 -4.83 -16.93 -8.99
N THR A 235 -4.44 -18.19 -9.17
CA THR A 235 -3.93 -18.99 -8.06
C THR A 235 -2.58 -18.44 -7.57
N VAL A 236 -2.18 -18.81 -6.37
CA VAL A 236 -0.87 -18.41 -5.82
C VAL A 236 0.27 -19.00 -6.66
N GLU A 237 0.12 -20.23 -7.11
CA GLU A 237 1.08 -20.93 -7.95
C GLU A 237 1.25 -20.20 -9.29
N SER A 238 0.14 -19.96 -10.02
CA SER A 238 0.18 -19.22 -11.30
C SER A 238 0.76 -17.82 -11.15
N PHE A 239 0.52 -17.15 -10.01
CA PHE A 239 1.10 -15.83 -9.75
C PHE A 239 2.61 -15.91 -9.47
N ARG A 240 3.08 -16.96 -8.79
CA ARG A 240 4.53 -17.20 -8.59
C ARG A 240 5.24 -17.51 -9.88
N ASP A 241 4.63 -18.36 -10.72
CA ASP A 241 5.16 -18.71 -12.04
C ASP A 241 5.29 -17.44 -12.92
N LEU A 242 4.27 -16.60 -12.92
CA LEU A 242 4.30 -15.30 -13.62
C LEU A 242 5.49 -14.44 -13.18
N ILE A 243 5.73 -14.32 -11.87
CA ILE A 243 6.87 -13.56 -11.35
C ILE A 243 8.20 -14.17 -11.79
N ALA A 244 8.31 -15.48 -11.71
CA ALA A 244 9.52 -16.19 -12.11
C ALA A 244 9.81 -15.97 -13.61
N ASP A 245 8.81 -16.12 -14.47
CA ASP A 245 8.93 -15.94 -15.91
C ASP A 245 9.35 -14.51 -16.28
N LEU A 246 8.72 -13.50 -15.65
CA LEU A 246 9.08 -12.10 -15.90
C LEU A 246 10.49 -11.77 -15.37
N SER A 247 10.89 -12.33 -14.24
CA SER A 247 12.21 -12.09 -13.65
C SER A 247 13.36 -12.65 -14.52
N VAL A 248 13.07 -13.60 -15.41
CA VAL A 248 14.05 -14.11 -16.38
C VAL A 248 14.12 -13.22 -17.63
N LYS A 249 13.01 -12.54 -17.97
CA LYS A 249 12.91 -11.76 -19.21
C LYS A 249 13.46 -10.34 -19.08
N PHE A 250 13.43 -9.76 -17.89
CA PHE A 250 13.74 -8.35 -17.65
C PHE A 250 14.84 -8.19 -16.60
N ASP A 251 15.73 -7.22 -16.79
CA ASP A 251 16.84 -6.93 -15.87
C ASP A 251 16.38 -6.19 -14.61
N MET A 252 15.27 -5.46 -14.68
CA MET A 252 14.69 -4.80 -13.50
C MET A 252 14.23 -5.83 -12.46
N LYS A 253 14.32 -5.48 -11.19
CA LYS A 253 13.87 -6.35 -10.10
C LYS A 253 12.36 -6.55 -10.15
N ILE A 254 11.90 -7.78 -10.40
CA ILE A 254 10.48 -8.13 -10.31
C ILE A 254 10.23 -8.92 -9.03
N SER A 255 9.23 -8.48 -8.29
CA SER A 255 8.80 -9.13 -7.05
C SER A 255 7.28 -9.17 -6.96
N GLY A 256 6.75 -10.06 -6.13
CA GLY A 256 5.32 -10.18 -5.94
C GLY A 256 4.93 -10.33 -4.48
N THR A 257 3.85 -9.68 -4.13
CA THR A 257 3.21 -9.85 -2.83
C THR A 257 1.88 -10.55 -3.04
N PRO A 258 1.74 -11.83 -2.72
CA PRO A 258 0.45 -12.46 -2.64
C PRO A 258 -0.30 -11.80 -1.48
N LEU A 259 -1.17 -10.82 -1.79
CA LEU A 259 -2.16 -10.38 -0.84
C LEU A 259 -3.06 -11.58 -0.50
N TRP A 260 -3.74 -11.49 0.60
CA TRP A 260 -4.61 -12.52 1.14
C TRP A 260 -5.14 -13.56 0.13
N ASP A 261 -5.03 -14.84 0.49
CA ASP A 261 -5.53 -15.96 -0.29
C ASP A 261 -6.63 -16.68 0.50
N PRO A 262 -7.88 -16.68 0.01
CA PRO A 262 -8.98 -17.34 0.68
C PRO A 262 -8.79 -18.87 0.80
N ASP A 263 -8.04 -19.49 -0.12
CA ASP A 263 -7.83 -20.95 -0.14
C ASP A 263 -6.76 -21.39 0.86
N ILE A 264 -5.86 -20.49 1.26
CA ILE A 264 -4.81 -20.78 2.23
C ILE A 264 -5.27 -20.47 3.66
N GLY A 265 -6.42 -19.85 3.81
CA GLY A 265 -6.92 -19.34 5.08
C GLY A 265 -6.31 -18.00 5.47
N SER A 266 -6.87 -17.39 6.48
CA SER A 266 -6.52 -16.03 6.81
C SER A 266 -5.08 -15.85 7.26
N PRO A 267 -4.42 -14.82 6.73
CA PRO A 267 -3.07 -14.47 7.10
C PRO A 267 -2.98 -13.51 8.29
N PHE A 268 -4.06 -13.17 8.98
CA PHE A 268 -4.00 -12.10 9.98
C PHE A 268 -3.98 -12.65 11.42
N ALA A 269 -2.89 -12.41 12.12
CA ALA A 269 -2.88 -12.35 13.58
C ALA A 269 -2.56 -10.92 14.00
N ILE A 270 -3.36 -10.38 14.91
CA ILE A 270 -3.10 -9.08 15.52
C ILE A 270 -2.28 -9.35 16.78
N ILE A 271 -1.03 -8.90 16.77
CA ILE A 271 -0.13 -9.08 17.91
C ILE A 271 0.35 -7.72 18.37
N SER A 272 0.02 -7.35 19.58
CA SER A 272 0.35 -6.04 20.13
C SER A 272 1.79 -5.95 20.66
N GLU A 273 2.40 -7.07 21.02
CA GLU A 273 3.69 -7.08 21.70
C GLU A 273 4.56 -8.24 21.22
N PRO A 274 5.88 -8.02 21.00
CA PRO A 274 6.81 -9.04 20.53
C PRO A 274 6.86 -10.31 21.40
N GLN A 275 6.68 -10.18 22.71
CA GLN A 275 6.67 -11.31 23.62
C GLN A 275 5.49 -12.25 23.44
N LEU A 276 4.38 -11.79 22.87
CA LEU A 276 3.23 -12.63 22.55
C LEU A 276 3.46 -13.50 21.33
N ILE A 277 4.35 -13.08 20.42
CA ILE A 277 4.75 -13.85 19.24
C ILE A 277 5.35 -15.19 19.64
N GLN A 278 6.09 -15.23 20.77
CA GLN A 278 6.72 -16.46 21.26
C GLN A 278 5.71 -17.50 21.77
N LYS A 279 4.50 -17.09 22.12
CA LYS A 279 3.43 -17.96 22.63
C LYS A 279 2.59 -18.56 21.50
N LEU A 280 2.78 -18.11 20.27
CA LEU A 280 2.00 -18.57 19.13
C LEU A 280 2.62 -19.86 18.55
N PRO A 281 1.80 -20.82 18.14
CA PRO A 281 2.33 -22.00 17.47
C PRO A 281 3.10 -21.60 16.20
N ARG A 282 4.28 -22.18 16.01
CA ARG A 282 5.08 -21.97 14.79
C ARG A 282 4.37 -22.63 13.62
N VAL A 283 3.73 -21.81 12.81
CA VAL A 283 3.15 -22.27 11.54
C VAL A 283 3.95 -21.64 10.41
N ASN A 284 4.37 -22.45 9.46
CA ASN A 284 5.18 -22.05 8.30
C ASN A 284 4.43 -21.19 7.28
N ARG A 285 3.43 -20.40 7.71
CA ARG A 285 2.59 -19.62 6.82
C ARG A 285 2.49 -18.16 7.29
N ARG A 286 2.35 -17.28 6.34
CA ARG A 286 2.38 -15.83 6.51
C ARG A 286 1.12 -15.34 7.23
N ALA A 287 1.28 -14.67 8.36
CA ALA A 287 0.23 -13.85 8.96
C ALA A 287 0.69 -12.40 8.99
N THR A 288 -0.18 -11.46 8.69
CA THR A 288 0.11 -10.05 8.93
C THR A 288 -0.08 -9.79 10.42
N VAL A 289 0.98 -9.38 11.07
CA VAL A 289 0.94 -8.95 12.46
C VAL A 289 0.71 -7.46 12.47
N ILE A 290 -0.41 -7.05 13.03
CA ILE A 290 -0.67 -5.65 13.35
C ILE A 290 -0.29 -5.47 14.80
N SER A 291 0.80 -4.74 15.07
CA SER A 291 1.22 -4.44 16.41
C SER A 291 0.56 -3.16 16.94
N GLY A 292 0.05 -3.20 18.13
CA GLY A 292 -0.50 -2.03 18.81
C GLY A 292 -1.05 -2.38 20.19
N SER A 293 -0.86 -1.50 21.15
CA SER A 293 -1.34 -1.71 22.53
C SER A 293 -2.86 -1.91 22.62
N VAL A 294 -3.60 -1.40 21.65
CA VAL A 294 -5.07 -1.52 21.57
C VAL A 294 -5.52 -2.94 21.24
N ALA A 295 -4.70 -3.71 20.51
CA ALA A 295 -5.04 -5.08 20.16
C ALA A 295 -4.81 -6.09 21.31
N ALA A 296 -3.93 -5.76 22.27
CA ALA A 296 -3.55 -6.66 23.36
C ALA A 296 -4.73 -7.29 24.11
N PRO A 297 -5.78 -6.56 24.51
CA PRO A 297 -6.90 -7.13 25.24
C PRO A 297 -7.70 -8.19 24.47
N TYR A 298 -7.53 -8.22 23.14
CA TYR A 298 -8.31 -9.08 22.25
C TYR A 298 -7.53 -10.30 21.76
N ILE A 299 -6.20 -10.31 21.90
CA ILE A 299 -5.35 -11.36 21.31
C ILE A 299 -5.72 -12.74 21.83
N GLU A 300 -5.87 -12.92 23.13
CA GLU A 300 -6.20 -14.24 23.69
C GLU A 300 -7.56 -14.73 23.20
N LYS A 301 -8.54 -13.84 23.07
CA LYS A 301 -9.86 -14.16 22.56
C LYS A 301 -9.83 -14.50 21.08
N ILE A 302 -9.02 -13.75 20.30
CA ILE A 302 -8.83 -14.00 18.86
C ILE A 302 -8.16 -15.36 18.66
N LEU A 303 -7.09 -15.65 19.41
CA LEU A 303 -6.39 -16.93 19.33
C LEU A 303 -7.29 -18.10 19.72
N SER A 304 -8.11 -17.94 20.76
CA SER A 304 -9.08 -18.95 21.17
C SER A 304 -10.16 -19.21 20.12
N ALA A 305 -10.58 -18.17 19.38
CA ALA A 305 -11.58 -18.26 18.34
C ALA A 305 -11.05 -18.88 17.04
N CYS A 306 -9.76 -18.72 16.77
CA CYS A 306 -9.10 -19.20 15.54
C CYS A 306 -8.54 -20.63 15.68
N GLY A 307 -8.50 -21.18 16.89
CA GLY A 307 -7.83 -22.47 17.14
C GLY A 307 -6.30 -22.37 17.06
N SER A 308 -5.63 -23.53 17.12
CA SER A 308 -4.16 -23.64 17.16
C SER A 308 -3.44 -23.38 15.84
N GLU A 309 -4.17 -23.08 14.77
CA GLU A 309 -3.63 -23.00 13.40
C GLU A 309 -3.47 -21.57 12.86
N VAL A 310 -3.36 -20.58 13.70
CA VAL A 310 -3.16 -19.19 13.23
C VAL A 310 -1.74 -19.00 12.72
N PRO A 311 -1.55 -18.75 11.42
CA PRO A 311 -0.23 -18.48 10.88
C PRO A 311 0.24 -17.09 11.32
N VAL A 312 1.43 -17.03 11.92
CA VAL A 312 2.01 -15.77 12.43
C VAL A 312 3.18 -15.36 11.56
N VAL A 313 3.14 -14.14 11.03
CA VAL A 313 4.30 -13.46 10.43
C VAL A 313 4.78 -12.39 11.40
N SER A 314 6.01 -12.52 11.82
CA SER A 314 6.73 -11.42 12.46
C SER A 314 7.04 -10.36 11.39
N VAL A 315 6.48 -9.17 11.51
CA VAL A 315 6.98 -8.00 10.80
C VAL A 315 8.09 -7.44 11.68
N SER A 316 9.34 -7.71 11.28
CA SER A 316 10.47 -6.96 11.84
C SER A 316 10.26 -5.48 11.53
N LYS A 317 10.36 -4.66 12.59
CA LYS A 317 10.43 -3.20 12.45
C LYS A 317 11.60 -2.80 11.58
#